data_bc731a6f7f844ef629a4b8b4549dccbb
#
_entry.id   bc731a6f7f844ef629a4b8b4549dccbb
#
_cell.length_a   1.000
_cell.length_b   1.000
_cell.length_c   1.000
_cell.angle_alpha   90.00
_cell.angle_beta   90.00
_cell.angle_gamma   90.00
#
_symmetry.space_group_name_H-M   'P 1'
#
loop_
_entity.id
_entity.type
_entity.pdbx_description
1 polymer ?
#
loop_
_entity_poly.entity_id
_entity_poly.type
_entity_poly.pdbx_seq_one_letter_code
_entity_poly.pdbx_strand_id
1 'polypeptide(L)'
;MMEPISILNKTMELSECRDQWVLDEKHGCYMLEDILYTSAATTPKFQRLSIFVPKHLMNADGTFSEEAKKVPVVFENNSAGYMQMPHVWLDGPRCFAQQYLDHGLVYVTVGCRGRESRDANGRLIKGPCALVDLKTAIRFLRHNREVLPGDWDRIISAGWSAGGAMSTLLAVTGDNENYIHYLKENGAFMEESDAIFAAQIYCPIVDLEHADIAYEWMFRADKENEDSPAGPAEVMTPFKEELSAVLANRYVAYFNSLQLCHPETGELLVLNEDGRRGNAYDYLMERLSDSATDYLTRLEAGKLPQKYSAADYISGNYMAKAPAPMGPKPKHDPGMHHAGPGMQFPPDGEKPPFGDKPPMPGMPPMGGKPPAPPSLGDLVSRPPKGMPFFDMKPKFIDVPGSAKPWLTWDGEKATIADLDTYVLNHRRRMKPCTSFDKLDMDSGENQAFGTPEQDYVHYVPDLAEAIAQLKDSYPAEYAKYYEAYATVADDAALAERVRLLNPLSFIGTEEKSTQAKHYRIRVGASDADTSLSVAMTLALKLQNAECGTVDYALVWDQPHSEADYPGDVLAWIDSICK
;
A
#
# COMPACT_ATOMS: atom_id res chain seq x y z
N MET A 1 -34.81 -17.47 -4.72
CA MET A 1 -33.49 -16.80 -4.57
C MET A 1 -33.37 -16.50 -3.08
N MET A 2 -32.56 -17.26 -2.36
CA MET A 2 -32.23 -16.95 -0.97
C MET A 2 -31.28 -15.77 -0.97
N GLU A 3 -31.58 -14.79 -0.17
CA GLU A 3 -30.66 -13.64 0.00
C GLU A 3 -29.35 -14.15 0.61
N PRO A 4 -28.19 -13.97 -0.05
CA PRO A 4 -26.91 -14.46 0.48
C PRO A 4 -26.59 -13.93 1.87
N ILE A 5 -27.09 -12.75 2.19
CA ILE A 5 -26.81 -12.01 3.43
C ILE A 5 -27.42 -12.66 4.69
N SER A 6 -28.52 -13.40 4.58
CA SER A 6 -29.19 -13.95 5.76
C SER A 6 -28.48 -15.16 6.37
N ILE A 7 -27.71 -15.90 5.58
CA ILE A 7 -26.96 -17.07 6.02
C ILE A 7 -25.66 -16.64 6.70
N LEU A 8 -24.96 -15.67 6.13
CA LEU A 8 -23.67 -15.19 6.63
C LEU A 8 -23.76 -14.35 7.91
N ASN A 9 -24.93 -13.81 8.23
CA ASN A 9 -25.16 -13.14 9.52
C ASN A 9 -25.46 -14.12 10.67
N LYS A 10 -25.69 -15.40 10.39
CA LYS A 10 -26.05 -16.40 11.42
C LYS A 10 -24.89 -17.25 11.89
N THR A 11 -23.87 -17.42 11.09
CA THR A 11 -22.80 -18.36 11.39
C THR A 11 -21.45 -17.80 11.00
N MET A 12 -20.71 -17.42 12.00
CA MET A 12 -19.26 -17.31 11.90
C MET A 12 -18.60 -18.68 11.68
N GLU A 13 -19.40 -19.74 11.47
CA GLU A 13 -18.95 -21.10 11.19
C GLU A 13 -19.32 -21.48 9.76
N LEU A 14 -18.31 -21.74 8.94
CA LEU A 14 -18.49 -22.08 7.52
C LEU A 14 -18.82 -23.57 7.28
N SER A 15 -19.08 -24.34 8.33
CA SER A 15 -19.43 -25.78 8.24
C SER A 15 -20.65 -26.07 7.36
N GLU A 16 -21.53 -25.07 7.19
CA GLU A 16 -22.74 -25.17 6.37
C GLU A 16 -22.54 -24.64 4.93
N CYS A 17 -21.35 -24.17 4.58
CA CYS A 17 -21.08 -23.52 3.28
C CYS A 17 -20.63 -24.49 2.17
N ARG A 18 -20.69 -25.82 2.37
CA ARG A 18 -20.22 -26.79 1.39
C ARG A 18 -20.83 -26.63 -0.01
N ASP A 19 -22.09 -26.29 -0.08
CA ASP A 19 -22.83 -26.15 -1.33
C ASP A 19 -22.73 -24.74 -1.94
N GLN A 20 -21.96 -23.86 -1.33
CA GLN A 20 -21.82 -22.43 -1.74
C GLN A 20 -20.56 -22.16 -2.58
N TRP A 21 -19.66 -23.14 -2.70
CA TRP A 21 -18.49 -22.99 -3.55
C TRP A 21 -18.90 -22.97 -5.03
N VAL A 22 -18.53 -21.91 -5.72
CA VAL A 22 -18.85 -21.71 -7.14
C VAL A 22 -17.61 -21.94 -7.97
N LEU A 23 -17.71 -22.79 -9.02
CA LEU A 23 -16.62 -22.98 -9.97
C LEU A 23 -16.54 -21.81 -10.95
N ASP A 24 -15.40 -21.17 -11.00
CA ASP A 24 -15.01 -20.22 -12.05
C ASP A 24 -14.09 -20.93 -13.05
N GLU A 25 -14.66 -21.35 -14.18
CA GLU A 25 -13.90 -22.03 -15.25
C GLU A 25 -12.91 -21.09 -15.94
N LYS A 26 -13.16 -19.78 -15.95
CA LYS A 26 -12.28 -18.78 -16.56
C LYS A 26 -10.94 -18.69 -15.81
N HIS A 27 -10.99 -18.69 -14.49
CA HIS A 27 -9.81 -18.56 -13.63
C HIS A 27 -9.33 -19.91 -13.08
N GLY A 28 -10.02 -21.01 -13.40
CA GLY A 28 -9.62 -22.36 -12.98
C GLY A 28 -9.67 -22.60 -11.49
N CYS A 29 -10.60 -21.97 -10.78
CA CYS A 29 -10.70 -22.06 -9.32
C CYS A 29 -12.15 -22.20 -8.83
N TYR A 30 -12.30 -22.68 -7.61
CA TYR A 30 -13.53 -22.56 -6.84
C TYR A 30 -13.49 -21.32 -5.98
N MET A 31 -14.63 -20.64 -5.87
CA MET A 31 -14.77 -19.38 -5.14
C MET A 31 -15.80 -19.51 -4.03
N LEU A 32 -15.48 -18.94 -2.87
CA LEU A 32 -16.43 -18.64 -1.81
C LEU A 32 -16.29 -17.14 -1.50
N GLU A 33 -17.29 -16.36 -1.92
CA GLU A 33 -17.16 -14.91 -1.97
C GLU A 33 -18.04 -14.20 -0.94
N ASP A 34 -17.65 -12.96 -0.65
CA ASP A 34 -18.43 -11.96 0.10
C ASP A 34 -18.78 -12.40 1.54
N ILE A 35 -17.85 -13.08 2.21
CA ILE A 35 -18.01 -13.62 3.55
C ILE A 35 -17.77 -12.54 4.60
N LEU A 36 -18.75 -12.30 5.47
CA LEU A 36 -18.59 -11.42 6.63
C LEU A 36 -17.76 -12.14 7.70
N TYR A 37 -16.56 -11.62 8.00
CA TYR A 37 -15.62 -12.28 8.92
C TYR A 37 -15.72 -11.84 10.38
N THR A 38 -16.67 -10.98 10.71
CA THR A 38 -16.87 -10.50 12.09
C THR A 38 -18.34 -10.49 12.48
N SER A 39 -18.63 -10.80 13.75
CA SER A 39 -19.99 -10.74 14.32
C SER A 39 -20.40 -9.31 14.74
N ALA A 40 -19.46 -8.38 14.83
CA ALA A 40 -19.68 -7.00 15.27
C ALA A 40 -19.34 -5.98 14.17
N ALA A 41 -19.69 -6.30 12.90
CA ALA A 41 -19.42 -5.43 11.78
C ALA A 41 -20.07 -4.05 11.94
N THR A 42 -19.26 -3.00 11.93
CA THR A 42 -19.72 -1.62 11.93
C THR A 42 -19.88 -1.06 10.51
N THR A 43 -19.16 -1.65 9.55
CA THR A 43 -19.22 -1.33 8.12
C THR A 43 -19.27 -2.62 7.29
N PRO A 44 -20.40 -3.37 7.31
CA PRO A 44 -20.48 -4.71 6.72
C PRO A 44 -20.11 -4.81 5.24
N LYS A 45 -20.18 -3.70 4.50
CA LYS A 45 -19.79 -3.62 3.10
C LYS A 45 -18.29 -3.85 2.90
N PHE A 46 -17.46 -3.46 3.85
CA PHE A 46 -15.99 -3.51 3.75
C PHE A 46 -15.37 -4.62 4.60
N GLN A 47 -16.07 -5.08 5.65
CA GLN A 47 -15.57 -6.12 6.56
C GLN A 47 -15.90 -7.53 6.03
N ARG A 48 -15.48 -7.79 4.78
CA ARG A 48 -15.73 -9.05 4.06
C ARG A 48 -14.46 -9.57 3.41
N LEU A 49 -14.46 -10.87 3.14
CA LEU A 49 -13.38 -11.55 2.41
C LEU A 49 -13.95 -12.51 1.37
N SER A 50 -13.09 -12.91 0.43
CA SER A 50 -13.36 -13.98 -0.53
C SER A 50 -12.19 -14.95 -0.57
N ILE A 51 -12.49 -16.22 -0.77
CA ILE A 51 -11.52 -17.33 -0.80
C ILE A 51 -11.57 -17.97 -2.18
N PHE A 52 -10.41 -18.15 -2.79
CA PHE A 52 -10.24 -18.75 -4.11
C PHE A 52 -9.31 -19.95 -4.00
N VAL A 53 -9.74 -21.08 -4.54
CA VAL A 53 -9.04 -22.36 -4.41
C VAL A 53 -8.81 -22.97 -5.78
N PRO A 54 -7.59 -23.31 -6.16
CA PRO A 54 -7.29 -23.97 -7.43
C PRO A 54 -8.18 -25.19 -7.67
N LYS A 55 -8.76 -25.31 -8.86
CA LYS A 55 -9.74 -26.35 -9.23
C LYS A 55 -9.25 -27.77 -8.93
N HIS A 56 -7.96 -28.04 -9.13
CA HIS A 56 -7.39 -29.37 -8.92
C HIS A 56 -7.33 -29.81 -7.45
N LEU A 57 -7.53 -28.89 -6.51
CA LEU A 57 -7.55 -29.19 -5.07
C LEU A 57 -8.94 -29.66 -4.57
N MET A 58 -9.97 -29.65 -5.42
CA MET A 58 -11.29 -30.18 -5.09
C MET A 58 -11.51 -31.55 -5.74
N ASN A 59 -12.05 -32.49 -4.96
CA ASN A 59 -12.41 -33.81 -5.39
C ASN A 59 -13.72 -33.78 -6.21
N ALA A 60 -13.99 -34.88 -6.93
CA ALA A 60 -15.21 -35.03 -7.74
C ALA A 60 -16.53 -35.03 -6.92
N ASP A 61 -16.48 -35.33 -5.64
CA ASP A 61 -17.62 -35.32 -4.71
C ASP A 61 -17.87 -33.95 -4.05
N GLY A 62 -17.12 -32.90 -4.47
CA GLY A 62 -17.23 -31.54 -3.92
C GLY A 62 -16.52 -31.32 -2.58
N THR A 63 -15.70 -32.27 -2.11
CA THR A 63 -14.85 -32.10 -0.94
C THR A 63 -13.45 -31.61 -1.36
N PHE A 64 -12.73 -30.98 -0.45
CA PHE A 64 -11.34 -30.65 -0.70
C PHE A 64 -10.42 -31.86 -0.49
N SER A 65 -9.39 -31.97 -1.31
CA SER A 65 -8.38 -33.01 -1.16
C SER A 65 -7.55 -32.82 0.10
N GLU A 66 -6.92 -33.88 0.60
CA GLU A 66 -5.97 -33.77 1.72
C GLU A 66 -4.75 -32.89 1.38
N GLU A 67 -4.41 -32.79 0.09
CA GLU A 67 -3.37 -31.87 -0.38
C GLU A 67 -3.77 -30.41 -0.20
N ALA A 68 -5.03 -30.07 -0.38
CA ALA A 68 -5.53 -28.72 -0.20
C ALA A 68 -5.26 -28.14 1.20
N LYS A 69 -5.21 -28.99 2.24
CA LYS A 69 -4.91 -28.58 3.63
C LYS A 69 -3.42 -28.28 3.87
N LYS A 70 -2.55 -28.59 2.90
CA LYS A 70 -1.11 -28.38 2.98
C LYS A 70 -0.62 -27.22 2.13
N VAL A 71 -1.50 -26.59 1.40
CA VAL A 71 -1.16 -25.50 0.48
C VAL A 71 -1.06 -24.18 1.24
N PRO A 72 0.04 -23.42 1.11
CA PRO A 72 0.15 -22.10 1.70
C PRO A 72 -0.98 -21.16 1.23
N VAL A 73 -1.34 -20.21 2.10
CA VAL A 73 -2.41 -19.26 1.84
C VAL A 73 -1.83 -17.87 1.61
N VAL A 74 -2.06 -17.30 0.44
CA VAL A 74 -1.78 -15.88 0.17
C VAL A 74 -2.98 -15.07 0.66
N PHE A 75 -2.74 -14.17 1.60
CA PHE A 75 -3.72 -13.29 2.23
C PHE A 75 -3.45 -11.86 1.77
N GLU A 76 -4.16 -11.43 0.74
CA GLU A 76 -4.00 -10.10 0.19
C GLU A 76 -4.91 -9.10 0.88
N ASN A 77 -4.32 -8.04 1.41
CA ASN A 77 -5.06 -6.91 1.94
C ASN A 77 -5.10 -5.74 0.94
N ASN A 78 -6.26 -5.09 0.86
CA ASN A 78 -6.47 -3.95 -0.01
C ASN A 78 -6.72 -2.70 0.85
N SER A 79 -5.64 -2.09 1.36
CA SER A 79 -5.71 -0.94 2.28
C SER A 79 -5.14 0.34 1.66
N ALA A 80 -5.20 0.50 0.32
CA ALA A 80 -4.59 1.60 -0.40
C ALA A 80 -4.95 2.97 0.21
N GLY A 81 -3.94 3.80 0.51
CA GLY A 81 -4.11 5.14 1.10
C GLY A 81 -4.79 5.14 2.46
N TYR A 82 -4.74 4.06 3.21
CA TYR A 82 -5.48 3.87 4.48
C TYR A 82 -7.00 4.03 4.35
N MET A 83 -7.53 3.98 3.13
CA MET A 83 -8.97 4.08 2.87
C MET A 83 -9.70 2.79 3.23
N GLN A 84 -11.00 2.90 3.46
CA GLN A 84 -11.88 1.73 3.51
C GLN A 84 -11.99 1.12 2.11
N MET A 85 -11.73 -0.17 2.00
CA MET A 85 -11.71 -0.85 0.72
C MET A 85 -12.46 -2.19 0.82
N PRO A 86 -13.26 -2.55 -0.19
CA PRO A 86 -13.80 -3.90 -0.27
C PRO A 86 -12.69 -4.90 -0.62
N HIS A 87 -12.96 -6.19 -0.43
CA HIS A 87 -12.13 -7.26 -0.99
C HIS A 87 -12.09 -7.15 -2.53
N VAL A 88 -11.07 -7.71 -3.16
CA VAL A 88 -10.88 -7.64 -4.61
C VAL A 88 -11.52 -8.86 -5.29
N TRP A 89 -12.15 -8.66 -6.45
CA TRP A 89 -12.66 -9.73 -7.29
C TRP A 89 -11.64 -10.14 -8.36
N LEU A 90 -11.69 -11.41 -8.79
CA LEU A 90 -10.74 -11.97 -9.77
C LEU A 90 -10.62 -11.17 -11.07
N ASP A 91 -11.71 -10.57 -11.54
CA ASP A 91 -11.73 -9.70 -12.72
C ASP A 91 -11.40 -8.23 -12.39
N GLY A 92 -11.04 -7.94 -11.17
CA GLY A 92 -10.67 -6.60 -10.73
C GLY A 92 -9.33 -6.14 -11.31
N PRO A 93 -9.18 -4.85 -11.62
CA PRO A 93 -7.98 -4.31 -12.27
C PRO A 93 -6.72 -4.39 -11.41
N ARG A 94 -6.84 -4.75 -10.15
CA ARG A 94 -5.75 -4.89 -9.16
C ARG A 94 -5.75 -6.26 -8.51
N CYS A 95 -6.27 -7.28 -9.20
CA CYS A 95 -6.25 -8.64 -8.71
C CYS A 95 -5.04 -9.39 -9.27
N PHE A 96 -4.18 -9.85 -8.39
CA PHE A 96 -2.99 -10.63 -8.74
C PHE A 96 -3.19 -12.13 -8.50
N ALA A 97 -4.41 -12.53 -8.20
CA ALA A 97 -4.78 -13.91 -7.84
C ALA A 97 -4.30 -14.94 -8.86
N GLN A 98 -4.41 -14.64 -10.17
CA GLN A 98 -4.18 -15.64 -11.20
C GLN A 98 -2.80 -16.30 -11.10
N GLN A 99 -1.74 -15.52 -10.86
CA GLN A 99 -0.40 -16.09 -10.72
C GLN A 99 -0.29 -17.06 -9.53
N TYR A 100 -0.97 -16.77 -8.42
CA TYR A 100 -0.97 -17.63 -7.24
C TYR A 100 -1.83 -18.87 -7.44
N LEU A 101 -3.01 -18.71 -8.08
CA LEU A 101 -3.91 -19.82 -8.42
C LEU A 101 -3.26 -20.78 -9.42
N ASP A 102 -2.60 -20.26 -10.46
CA ASP A 102 -1.86 -21.06 -11.44
C ASP A 102 -0.68 -21.81 -10.81
N HIS A 103 -0.11 -21.24 -9.75
CA HIS A 103 0.96 -21.87 -8.96
C HIS A 103 0.43 -22.90 -7.95
N GLY A 104 -0.87 -23.03 -7.83
CA GLY A 104 -1.53 -24.00 -6.95
C GLY A 104 -1.76 -23.52 -5.52
N LEU A 105 -1.64 -22.22 -5.23
CA LEU A 105 -1.83 -21.64 -3.90
C LEU A 105 -3.29 -21.28 -3.63
N VAL A 106 -3.72 -21.38 -2.38
CA VAL A 106 -4.99 -20.81 -1.92
C VAL A 106 -4.83 -19.29 -1.81
N TYR A 107 -5.80 -18.55 -2.31
CA TYR A 107 -5.77 -17.09 -2.33
C TYR A 107 -6.97 -16.49 -1.63
N VAL A 108 -6.73 -15.52 -0.75
CA VAL A 108 -7.76 -14.82 0.01
C VAL A 108 -7.61 -13.33 -0.20
N THR A 109 -8.70 -12.65 -0.55
CA THR A 109 -8.76 -11.19 -0.60
C THR A 109 -9.61 -10.66 0.54
N VAL A 110 -9.15 -9.61 1.20
CA VAL A 110 -9.79 -9.07 2.39
C VAL A 110 -10.05 -7.59 2.23
N GLY A 111 -11.30 -7.20 2.44
CA GLY A 111 -11.68 -5.81 2.63
C GLY A 111 -11.54 -5.40 4.09
N CYS A 112 -11.40 -4.12 4.35
CA CYS A 112 -11.28 -3.59 5.70
C CYS A 112 -11.82 -2.16 5.80
N ARG A 113 -12.09 -1.74 7.04
CA ARG A 113 -12.33 -0.34 7.37
C ARG A 113 -11.08 0.49 7.11
N GLY A 114 -11.25 1.78 7.05
CA GLY A 114 -10.15 2.73 6.86
C GLY A 114 -10.49 4.12 7.42
N ARG A 115 -9.65 5.09 7.10
CA ARG A 115 -9.71 6.46 7.59
C ARG A 115 -11.06 7.17 7.38
N GLU A 116 -11.86 6.73 6.41
CA GLU A 116 -13.15 7.33 6.04
C GLU A 116 -14.34 6.61 6.69
N SER A 117 -14.09 5.49 7.36
CA SER A 117 -15.15 4.64 7.90
C SER A 117 -15.97 5.33 8.97
N ARG A 118 -17.28 5.01 8.96
CA ARG A 118 -18.23 5.49 9.94
C ARG A 118 -19.07 4.33 10.46
N ASP A 119 -19.41 4.39 11.73
CA ASP A 119 -20.36 3.43 12.32
C ASP A 119 -21.80 3.73 11.88
N ALA A 120 -22.74 2.91 12.33
CA ALA A 120 -24.18 3.06 12.03
C ALA A 120 -24.77 4.39 12.50
N ASN A 121 -24.13 5.09 13.44
CA ASN A 121 -24.53 6.40 13.94
C ASN A 121 -23.83 7.54 13.18
N GLY A 122 -23.02 7.23 12.17
CA GLY A 122 -22.24 8.21 11.40
C GLY A 122 -20.97 8.70 12.10
N ARG A 123 -20.58 8.12 13.25
CA ARG A 123 -19.36 8.46 13.99
C ARG A 123 -18.15 7.91 13.26
N LEU A 124 -17.11 8.71 13.13
CA LEU A 124 -15.86 8.33 12.47
C LEU A 124 -15.17 7.17 13.21
N ILE A 125 -14.65 6.23 12.43
CA ILE A 125 -13.80 5.13 12.91
C ILE A 125 -12.40 5.40 12.36
N LYS A 126 -11.39 5.39 13.23
CA LYS A 126 -10.01 5.76 12.89
C LYS A 126 -9.03 4.63 13.18
N GLY A 127 -7.76 4.89 12.93
CA GLY A 127 -6.70 3.92 13.26
C GLY A 127 -6.78 3.41 14.69
N PRO A 128 -6.48 2.11 14.93
CA PRO A 128 -5.92 1.12 14.01
C PRO A 128 -6.95 0.20 13.33
N CYS A 129 -8.16 0.67 13.00
CA CYS A 129 -9.31 -0.16 12.56
C CYS A 129 -9.00 -1.10 11.39
N ALA A 130 -8.19 -0.67 10.40
CA ALA A 130 -7.82 -1.51 9.26
C ALA A 130 -7.02 -2.74 9.71
N LEU A 131 -6.00 -2.55 10.54
CA LEU A 131 -5.19 -3.65 11.08
C LEU A 131 -6.04 -4.60 11.94
N VAL A 132 -6.92 -4.05 12.75
CA VAL A 132 -7.84 -4.84 13.60
C VAL A 132 -8.77 -5.70 12.74
N ASP A 133 -9.27 -5.18 11.63
CA ASP A 133 -10.08 -5.94 10.68
C ASP A 133 -9.31 -7.10 10.07
N LEU A 134 -8.08 -6.85 9.60
CA LEU A 134 -7.23 -7.89 9.02
C LEU A 134 -6.87 -8.98 10.03
N LYS A 135 -6.53 -8.61 11.26
CA LYS A 135 -6.31 -9.55 12.37
C LYS A 135 -7.57 -10.38 12.68
N THR A 136 -8.74 -9.72 12.69
CA THR A 136 -10.04 -10.40 12.88
C THR A 136 -10.31 -11.40 11.76
N ALA A 137 -10.02 -11.05 10.51
CA ALA A 137 -10.18 -11.94 9.36
C ALA A 137 -9.27 -13.17 9.45
N ILE A 138 -8.00 -13.02 9.87
CA ILE A 138 -7.09 -14.15 10.10
C ILE A 138 -7.64 -15.08 11.19
N ARG A 139 -8.09 -14.54 12.31
CA ARG A 139 -8.71 -15.34 13.39
C ARG A 139 -9.97 -16.06 12.92
N PHE A 140 -10.81 -15.40 12.12
CA PHE A 140 -11.98 -16.01 11.50
C PHE A 140 -11.62 -17.21 10.59
N LEU A 141 -10.62 -17.05 9.74
CA LEU A 141 -10.13 -18.10 8.85
C LEU A 141 -9.58 -19.30 9.65
N ARG A 142 -8.82 -19.04 10.70
CA ARG A 142 -8.29 -20.10 11.59
C ARG A 142 -9.37 -20.82 12.38
N HIS A 143 -10.38 -20.12 12.86
CA HIS A 143 -11.53 -20.73 13.52
C HIS A 143 -12.24 -21.73 12.61
N ASN A 144 -12.28 -21.45 11.32
CA ASN A 144 -12.92 -22.31 10.31
C ASN A 144 -11.94 -23.28 9.61
N ARG A 145 -10.72 -23.47 10.12
CA ARG A 145 -9.66 -24.25 9.46
C ARG A 145 -10.03 -25.69 9.12
N GLU A 146 -10.92 -26.32 9.88
CA GLU A 146 -11.34 -27.70 9.65
C GLU A 146 -12.17 -27.90 8.38
N VAL A 147 -12.89 -26.85 7.97
CA VAL A 147 -13.79 -26.88 6.81
C VAL A 147 -13.24 -26.10 5.61
N LEU A 148 -12.20 -25.31 5.79
CA LEU A 148 -11.55 -24.55 4.74
C LEU A 148 -10.32 -25.27 4.19
N PRO A 149 -10.03 -25.15 2.88
CA PRO A 149 -8.74 -25.53 2.32
C PRO A 149 -7.66 -24.53 2.71
N GLY A 150 -6.41 -24.93 2.66
CA GLY A 150 -5.25 -24.11 2.97
C GLY A 150 -4.56 -24.53 4.27
N ASP A 151 -3.26 -24.28 4.32
CA ASP A 151 -2.45 -24.38 5.54
C ASP A 151 -2.50 -23.05 6.29
N TRP A 152 -3.37 -22.96 7.27
CA TRP A 152 -3.60 -21.75 8.06
C TRP A 152 -2.46 -21.41 9.03
N ASP A 153 -1.45 -22.26 9.14
CA ASP A 153 -0.19 -21.96 9.82
C ASP A 153 0.86 -21.36 8.86
N ARG A 154 0.60 -21.43 7.54
CA ARG A 154 1.41 -20.81 6.50
C ARG A 154 0.65 -19.71 5.74
N ILE A 155 0.15 -18.72 6.49
CA ILE A 155 -0.45 -17.50 5.93
C ILE A 155 0.66 -16.55 5.50
N ILE A 156 0.65 -16.14 4.24
CA ILE A 156 1.56 -15.16 3.63
C ILE A 156 0.75 -13.90 3.34
N SER A 157 0.91 -12.85 4.15
CA SER A 157 0.23 -11.59 3.86
C SER A 157 0.88 -10.89 2.66
N ALA A 158 0.07 -10.29 1.80
CA ALA A 158 0.53 -9.47 0.68
C ALA A 158 -0.19 -8.11 0.69
N GLY A 159 0.55 -7.06 0.38
CA GLY A 159 -0.01 -5.71 0.29
C GLY A 159 1.01 -4.68 -0.17
N TRP A 160 0.52 -3.58 -0.74
CA TRP A 160 1.36 -2.50 -1.24
C TRP A 160 0.91 -1.14 -0.69
N SER A 161 1.81 -0.14 -0.64
CA SER A 161 1.52 1.19 -0.09
C SER A 161 1.12 1.10 1.40
N ALA A 162 0.00 1.69 1.78
CA ALA A 162 -0.58 1.48 3.12
C ALA A 162 -0.90 -0.01 3.38
N GLY A 163 -1.25 -0.80 2.34
CA GLY A 163 -1.38 -2.26 2.46
C GLY A 163 -0.05 -2.95 2.76
N GLY A 164 1.06 -2.43 2.25
CA GLY A 164 2.40 -2.85 2.63
C GLY A 164 2.70 -2.57 4.12
N ALA A 165 2.26 -1.41 4.63
CA ALA A 165 2.32 -1.09 6.05
C ALA A 165 1.47 -2.06 6.88
N MET A 166 0.25 -2.39 6.43
CA MET A 166 -0.61 -3.37 7.10
C MET A 166 0.00 -4.77 7.10
N SER A 167 0.59 -5.23 5.98
CA SER A 167 1.29 -6.52 5.93
C SER A 167 2.50 -6.54 6.87
N THR A 168 3.23 -5.43 6.98
CA THR A 168 4.33 -5.31 7.93
C THR A 168 3.83 -5.38 9.37
N LEU A 169 2.78 -4.64 9.72
CA LEU A 169 2.17 -4.66 11.04
C LEU A 169 1.63 -6.05 11.41
N LEU A 170 0.94 -6.74 10.50
CA LEU A 170 0.52 -8.13 10.71
C LEU A 170 1.71 -9.03 11.06
N ALA A 171 2.83 -8.85 10.36
CA ALA A 171 4.02 -9.67 10.52
C ALA A 171 4.75 -9.44 11.85
N VAL A 172 4.72 -8.21 12.40
CA VAL A 172 5.47 -7.85 13.61
C VAL A 172 4.63 -7.76 14.88
N THR A 173 3.29 -7.82 14.76
CA THR A 173 2.36 -7.65 15.89
C THR A 173 1.41 -8.84 16.11
N GLY A 174 1.77 -10.05 15.66
CA GLY A 174 0.95 -11.23 15.91
C GLY A 174 0.69 -11.44 17.41
N ASP A 175 -0.58 -11.60 17.78
CA ASP A 175 -1.05 -11.82 19.15
C ASP A 175 -0.65 -10.72 20.17
N ASN A 176 -0.28 -9.53 19.70
CA ASN A 176 0.15 -8.43 20.55
C ASN A 176 -1.01 -7.90 21.40
N GLU A 177 -0.76 -7.72 22.71
CA GLU A 177 -1.79 -7.34 23.69
C GLU A 177 -2.40 -5.95 23.49
N ASN A 178 -1.68 -5.04 22.84
CA ASN A 178 -2.19 -3.68 22.57
C ASN A 178 -3.43 -3.67 21.67
N TYR A 179 -3.66 -4.74 20.89
CA TYR A 179 -4.83 -4.84 20.01
C TYR A 179 -5.99 -5.66 20.61
N ILE A 180 -5.83 -6.30 21.76
CA ILE A 180 -6.83 -7.23 22.33
C ILE A 180 -8.20 -6.56 22.55
N HIS A 181 -8.23 -5.34 23.07
CA HIS A 181 -9.49 -4.65 23.30
C HIS A 181 -10.21 -4.30 22.00
N TYR A 182 -9.48 -3.86 20.97
CA TYR A 182 -10.05 -3.60 19.64
C TYR A 182 -10.57 -4.88 18.97
N LEU A 183 -9.85 -5.99 19.11
CA LEU A 183 -10.26 -7.30 18.58
C LEU A 183 -11.56 -7.78 19.24
N LYS A 184 -11.68 -7.63 20.57
CA LYS A 184 -12.91 -7.96 21.30
C LYS A 184 -14.08 -7.11 20.84
N GLU A 185 -13.90 -5.80 20.71
CA GLU A 185 -14.93 -4.88 20.22
C GLU A 185 -15.32 -5.19 18.78
N ASN A 186 -14.37 -5.65 17.97
CA ASN A 186 -14.60 -6.06 16.59
C ASN A 186 -15.17 -7.49 16.45
N GLY A 187 -15.47 -8.19 17.55
CA GLY A 187 -16.08 -9.52 17.55
C GLY A 187 -15.19 -10.63 16.97
N ALA A 188 -13.87 -10.50 17.15
CA ALA A 188 -12.90 -11.52 16.74
C ALA A 188 -13.00 -12.79 17.59
N PHE A 189 -12.61 -13.95 17.03
CA PHE A 189 -12.41 -15.20 17.77
C PHE A 189 -11.17 -15.08 18.65
N MET A 190 -11.37 -14.88 19.95
CA MET A 190 -10.27 -14.55 20.88
C MET A 190 -9.40 -15.76 21.24
N GLU A 191 -9.88 -16.97 21.02
CA GLU A 191 -9.16 -18.22 21.19
C GLU A 191 -8.18 -18.53 20.05
N GLU A 192 -8.32 -17.84 18.92
CA GLU A 192 -7.46 -18.00 17.75
C GLU A 192 -6.33 -16.97 17.73
N SER A 193 -5.23 -17.31 17.07
CA SER A 193 -4.09 -16.42 16.85
C SER A 193 -4.26 -15.60 15.57
N ASP A 194 -3.73 -14.37 15.53
CA ASP A 194 -3.59 -13.57 14.29
C ASP A 194 -2.14 -13.50 13.77
N ALA A 195 -1.21 -14.24 14.36
CA ALA A 195 0.17 -14.32 13.86
C ALA A 195 0.22 -14.92 12.45
N ILE A 196 1.12 -14.45 11.61
CA ILE A 196 1.28 -14.94 10.24
C ILE A 196 2.66 -15.58 10.03
N PHE A 197 2.79 -16.40 9.00
CA PHE A 197 4.03 -17.10 8.66
C PHE A 197 5.02 -16.18 7.95
N ALA A 198 4.54 -15.40 6.97
CA ALA A 198 5.38 -14.57 6.14
C ALA A 198 4.63 -13.31 5.67
N ALA A 199 5.39 -12.29 5.27
CA ALA A 199 4.84 -11.08 4.67
C ALA A 199 5.54 -10.71 3.37
N GLN A 200 4.75 -10.53 2.31
CA GLN A 200 5.13 -9.88 1.08
C GLN A 200 4.75 -8.40 1.17
N ILE A 201 5.74 -7.55 1.21
CA ILE A 201 5.62 -6.12 1.54
C ILE A 201 6.07 -5.31 0.33
N TYR A 202 5.14 -4.62 -0.34
CA TYR A 202 5.42 -3.80 -1.50
C TYR A 202 5.33 -2.31 -1.17
N CYS A 203 6.35 -1.53 -1.51
CA CYS A 203 6.39 -0.06 -1.39
C CYS A 203 5.74 0.44 -0.08
N PRO A 204 6.14 -0.06 1.10
CA PRO A 204 5.42 0.19 2.34
C PRO A 204 5.49 1.66 2.75
N ILE A 205 4.35 2.24 3.08
CA ILE A 205 4.25 3.55 3.71
C ILE A 205 4.21 3.34 5.22
N VAL A 206 5.35 3.36 5.86
CA VAL A 206 5.55 3.12 7.29
C VAL A 206 6.31 4.26 7.93
N ASP A 207 6.43 4.26 9.26
CA ASP A 207 7.17 5.28 10.01
C ASP A 207 6.68 6.70 9.69
N LEU A 208 5.35 6.88 9.74
CA LEU A 208 4.71 8.14 9.35
C LEU A 208 5.14 9.33 10.20
N GLU A 209 5.60 9.08 11.43
CA GLU A 209 6.18 10.11 12.31
C GLU A 209 7.44 10.75 11.72
N HIS A 210 8.19 9.99 10.91
CA HIS A 210 9.47 10.44 10.31
C HIS A 210 9.42 10.46 8.77
N ALA A 211 8.26 10.15 8.18
CA ALA A 211 8.13 10.07 6.73
C ALA A 211 8.39 11.40 6.03
N ASP A 212 7.97 12.54 6.63
CA ASP A 212 8.23 13.87 6.08
C ASP A 212 9.73 14.18 6.04
N ILE A 213 10.46 13.96 7.14
CA ILE A 213 11.92 14.21 7.18
C ILE A 213 12.69 13.28 6.23
N ALA A 214 12.27 12.02 6.10
CA ALA A 214 12.86 11.08 5.16
C ALA A 214 12.60 11.48 3.70
N TYR A 215 11.40 11.96 3.40
CA TYR A 215 11.03 12.43 2.07
C TYR A 215 11.85 13.66 1.68
N GLU A 216 11.92 14.66 2.55
CA GLU A 216 12.68 15.88 2.29
C GLU A 216 14.19 15.59 2.18
N TRP A 217 14.72 14.63 2.95
CA TRP A 217 16.10 14.19 2.81
C TRP A 217 16.37 13.59 1.42
N MET A 218 15.52 12.70 0.93
CA MET A 218 15.72 12.08 -0.38
C MET A 218 15.59 13.09 -1.52
N PHE A 219 14.54 13.91 -1.50
CA PHE A 219 14.15 14.78 -2.60
C PHE A 219 14.65 16.22 -2.48
N ARG A 220 15.59 16.52 -1.58
CA ARG A 220 16.07 17.90 -1.30
C ARG A 220 16.61 18.64 -2.52
N ALA A 221 17.14 17.93 -3.53
CA ALA A 221 17.65 18.51 -4.75
C ALA A 221 16.56 18.96 -5.71
N ASP A 222 15.35 18.44 -5.55
CA ASP A 222 14.21 18.70 -6.43
C ASP A 222 13.24 19.70 -5.76
N LYS A 223 13.27 20.94 -6.24
CA LYS A 223 12.45 22.06 -5.74
C LYS A 223 11.06 22.16 -6.36
N GLU A 224 10.75 21.27 -7.28
CA GLU A 224 9.49 21.24 -8.01
C GLU A 224 8.92 19.83 -7.96
N ASN A 225 7.63 19.70 -7.66
CA ASN A 225 6.98 18.42 -7.83
C ASN A 225 6.30 18.32 -9.19
N GLU A 226 6.33 17.16 -9.80
CA GLU A 226 5.63 16.88 -11.04
C GLU A 226 4.12 16.74 -10.82
N ASP A 227 3.33 16.88 -11.89
CA ASP A 227 1.92 16.51 -11.88
C ASP A 227 1.76 15.07 -11.39
N SER A 228 0.92 14.88 -10.40
CA SER A 228 0.64 13.59 -9.80
C SER A 228 -0.86 13.36 -9.64
N PRO A 229 -1.29 12.13 -9.34
CA PRO A 229 -2.68 11.87 -8.96
C PRO A 229 -3.15 12.63 -7.72
N ALA A 230 -2.20 13.01 -6.86
CA ALA A 230 -2.48 13.78 -5.65
C ALA A 230 -2.67 15.28 -5.91
N GLY A 231 -2.34 15.77 -7.13
CA GLY A 231 -2.52 17.17 -7.49
C GLY A 231 -1.60 17.63 -8.62
N PRO A 232 -1.78 18.87 -9.09
CA PRO A 232 -0.93 19.47 -10.10
C PRO A 232 0.48 19.71 -9.58
N ALA A 233 1.42 19.91 -10.52
CA ALA A 233 2.78 20.34 -10.20
C ALA A 233 2.78 21.64 -9.38
N GLU A 234 3.60 21.69 -8.35
CA GLU A 234 3.72 22.84 -7.46
C GLU A 234 5.20 23.24 -7.34
N VAL A 235 5.48 24.50 -7.59
CA VAL A 235 6.78 25.10 -7.28
C VAL A 235 6.80 25.47 -5.79
N MET A 236 7.81 25.00 -5.06
CA MET A 236 7.91 25.26 -3.64
C MET A 236 8.13 26.77 -3.37
N THR A 237 7.39 27.29 -2.39
CA THR A 237 7.63 28.67 -1.90
C THR A 237 8.97 28.74 -1.16
N PRO A 238 9.59 29.94 -1.02
CA PRO A 238 10.82 30.09 -0.24
C PRO A 238 10.72 29.53 1.18
N PHE A 239 9.58 29.68 1.84
CA PHE A 239 9.32 29.06 3.16
C PHE A 239 9.39 27.54 3.08
N LYS A 240 8.70 26.91 2.11
CA LYS A 240 8.70 25.45 1.94
C LYS A 240 10.09 24.93 1.58
N GLU A 241 10.89 25.68 0.81
CA GLU A 241 12.28 25.30 0.49
C GLU A 241 13.16 25.27 1.73
N GLU A 242 13.07 26.30 2.60
CA GLU A 242 13.85 26.34 3.85
C GLU A 242 13.32 25.30 4.86
N LEU A 243 12.01 25.09 4.94
CA LEU A 243 11.42 24.03 5.76
C LEU A 243 11.90 22.64 5.31
N SER A 244 11.91 22.39 4.01
CA SER A 244 12.47 21.16 3.42
C SER A 244 13.92 20.93 3.84
N ALA A 245 14.75 21.97 3.81
CA ALA A 245 16.14 21.86 4.23
C ALA A 245 16.29 21.54 5.74
N VAL A 246 15.48 22.16 6.59
CA VAL A 246 15.43 21.85 8.02
C VAL A 246 15.03 20.40 8.26
N LEU A 247 13.97 19.93 7.59
CA LEU A 247 13.47 18.56 7.71
C LEU A 247 14.50 17.53 7.22
N ALA A 248 15.14 17.79 6.08
CA ALA A 248 16.19 16.93 5.54
C ALA A 248 17.36 16.74 6.52
N ASN A 249 17.76 17.81 7.22
CA ASN A 249 18.82 17.73 8.23
C ASN A 249 18.37 16.95 9.48
N ARG A 250 17.10 17.03 9.88
CA ARG A 250 16.53 16.25 10.99
C ARG A 250 16.56 14.75 10.69
N TYR A 251 16.37 14.35 9.44
CA TYR A 251 16.47 12.94 9.06
C TYR A 251 17.83 12.34 9.39
N VAL A 252 18.92 13.07 9.20
CA VAL A 252 20.27 12.60 9.53
C VAL A 252 20.39 12.23 11.02
N ALA A 253 19.91 13.12 11.89
CA ALA A 253 19.91 12.87 13.33
C ALA A 253 19.02 11.68 13.70
N TYR A 254 17.81 11.60 13.11
CA TYR A 254 16.88 10.50 13.30
C TYR A 254 17.50 9.16 12.89
N PHE A 255 17.98 9.03 11.64
CA PHE A 255 18.57 7.79 11.15
C PHE A 255 19.73 7.33 12.05
N ASN A 256 20.64 8.24 12.39
CA ASN A 256 21.79 7.93 13.24
C ASN A 256 21.38 7.52 14.67
N SER A 257 20.24 8.02 15.19
CA SER A 257 19.71 7.63 16.49
C SER A 257 19.21 6.18 16.55
N LEU A 258 18.84 5.59 15.42
CA LEU A 258 18.37 4.22 15.32
C LEU A 258 19.47 3.17 15.53
N GLN A 259 20.76 3.56 15.47
CA GLN A 259 21.93 2.71 15.69
C GLN A 259 21.91 1.42 14.87
N LEU A 260 21.51 1.51 13.60
CA LEU A 260 21.39 0.38 12.70
C LEU A 260 22.76 -0.08 12.20
N CYS A 261 22.94 -1.38 12.09
CA CYS A 261 24.17 -2.02 11.60
C CYS A 261 23.97 -2.62 10.21
N HIS A 262 25.04 -2.64 9.44
CA HIS A 262 25.11 -3.37 8.17
C HIS A 262 24.86 -4.86 8.41
N PRO A 263 23.92 -5.51 7.70
CA PRO A 263 23.49 -6.87 8.03
C PRO A 263 24.58 -7.94 7.86
N GLU A 264 25.57 -7.72 6.99
CA GLU A 264 26.63 -8.69 6.73
C GLU A 264 27.89 -8.42 7.55
N THR A 265 28.26 -7.13 7.72
CA THR A 265 29.51 -6.76 8.38
C THR A 265 29.35 -6.45 9.87
N GLY A 266 28.14 -6.14 10.33
CA GLY A 266 27.86 -5.66 11.68
C GLY A 266 28.36 -4.24 11.95
N GLU A 267 28.87 -3.53 10.94
CA GLU A 267 29.35 -2.15 11.08
C GLU A 267 28.16 -1.20 11.27
N LEU A 268 28.29 -0.27 12.22
CA LEU A 268 27.28 0.77 12.45
C LEU A 268 27.12 1.65 11.22
N LEU A 269 25.90 1.77 10.71
CA LEU A 269 25.56 2.61 9.58
C LEU A 269 25.28 4.05 10.04
N VAL A 270 26.01 5.00 9.46
CA VAL A 270 25.96 6.42 9.84
C VAL A 270 25.85 7.30 8.60
N LEU A 271 24.96 8.28 8.65
CA LEU A 271 24.93 9.42 7.73
C LEU A 271 25.83 10.54 8.28
N ASN A 272 26.66 11.16 7.44
CA ASN A 272 27.41 12.35 7.79
C ASN A 272 26.47 13.58 7.88
N GLU A 273 26.95 14.67 8.44
CA GLU A 273 26.16 15.90 8.66
C GLU A 273 25.45 16.43 7.41
N ASP A 274 26.06 16.29 6.23
CA ASP A 274 25.44 16.70 4.96
C ASP A 274 24.36 15.73 4.45
N GLY A 275 24.24 14.55 5.07
CA GLY A 275 23.29 13.50 4.69
C GLY A 275 23.51 12.89 3.29
N ARG A 276 24.64 13.20 2.63
CA ARG A 276 25.02 12.72 1.29
C ARG A 276 26.33 11.95 1.27
N ARG A 277 26.84 11.57 2.41
CA ARG A 277 28.04 10.74 2.63
C ARG A 277 27.85 9.90 3.87
N GLY A 278 28.77 8.94 4.05
CA GLY A 278 28.76 7.98 5.15
C GLY A 278 28.30 6.62 4.68
N ASN A 279 28.65 5.58 5.45
CA ASN A 279 28.40 4.21 5.05
C ASN A 279 26.89 3.84 4.93
N ALA A 280 26.00 4.57 5.62
CA ALA A 280 24.55 4.42 5.43
C ALA A 280 24.10 4.96 4.06
N TYR A 281 24.65 6.07 3.62
CA TYR A 281 24.43 6.60 2.26
C TYR A 281 25.00 5.65 1.20
N ASP A 282 26.23 5.17 1.41
CA ASP A 282 26.88 4.22 0.49
C ASP A 282 26.06 2.92 0.37
N TYR A 283 25.49 2.43 1.48
CA TYR A 283 24.61 1.27 1.48
C TYR A 283 23.36 1.48 0.61
N LEU A 284 22.68 2.64 0.71
CA LEU A 284 21.53 2.94 -0.16
C LEU A 284 21.94 3.01 -1.64
N MET A 285 23.06 3.67 -1.94
CA MET A 285 23.56 3.82 -3.31
C MET A 285 23.99 2.48 -3.91
N GLU A 286 24.50 1.57 -3.09
CA GLU A 286 24.78 0.20 -3.49
C GLU A 286 23.49 -0.56 -3.83
N ARG A 287 22.46 -0.51 -2.98
CA ARG A 287 21.15 -1.14 -3.28
C ARG A 287 20.52 -0.61 -4.55
N LEU A 288 20.63 0.69 -4.82
CA LEU A 288 20.19 1.29 -6.07
C LEU A 288 20.99 0.77 -7.28
N SER A 289 22.30 0.67 -7.15
CA SER A 289 23.19 0.15 -8.22
C SER A 289 22.94 -1.34 -8.48
N ASP A 290 22.69 -2.14 -7.43
CA ASP A 290 22.33 -3.56 -7.55
C ASP A 290 20.98 -3.72 -8.27
N SER A 291 20.00 -2.88 -7.94
CA SER A 291 18.69 -2.87 -8.60
C SER A 291 18.81 -2.57 -10.11
N ALA A 292 19.58 -1.55 -10.48
CA ALA A 292 19.85 -1.23 -11.88
C ALA A 292 20.61 -2.35 -12.58
N THR A 293 21.57 -2.98 -11.90
CA THR A 293 22.36 -4.11 -12.41
C THR A 293 21.47 -5.32 -12.71
N ASP A 294 20.60 -5.70 -11.78
CA ASP A 294 19.66 -6.81 -11.99
C ASP A 294 18.73 -6.54 -13.18
N TYR A 295 18.18 -5.33 -13.28
CA TYR A 295 17.31 -4.94 -14.40
C TYR A 295 18.01 -5.03 -15.76
N LEU A 296 19.20 -4.44 -15.87
CA LEU A 296 19.95 -4.42 -17.13
C LEU A 296 20.41 -5.83 -17.52
N THR A 297 20.82 -6.64 -16.57
CA THR A 297 21.14 -8.06 -16.78
C THR A 297 19.94 -8.85 -17.28
N ARG A 298 18.76 -8.64 -16.69
CA ARG A 298 17.51 -9.29 -17.11
C ARG A 298 17.07 -8.83 -18.52
N LEU A 299 17.27 -7.55 -18.85
CA LEU A 299 17.03 -7.03 -20.21
C LEU A 299 17.89 -7.75 -21.24
N GLU A 300 19.21 -7.85 -21.01
CA GLU A 300 20.13 -8.53 -21.93
C GLU A 300 19.83 -10.02 -22.06
N ALA A 301 19.40 -10.66 -20.96
CA ALA A 301 18.99 -12.05 -20.95
C ALA A 301 17.61 -12.30 -21.57
N GLY A 302 16.87 -11.26 -21.98
CA GLY A 302 15.51 -11.37 -22.53
C GLY A 302 14.48 -11.89 -21.51
N LYS A 303 14.73 -11.72 -20.21
CA LYS A 303 13.85 -12.17 -19.13
C LYS A 303 12.75 -11.19 -18.77
N LEU A 304 12.78 -9.98 -19.35
CA LEU A 304 11.76 -8.96 -19.15
C LEU A 304 10.88 -8.82 -20.41
N PRO A 305 9.65 -8.33 -20.29
CA PRO A 305 8.74 -8.15 -21.43
C PRO A 305 9.19 -7.05 -22.40
N GLN A 306 10.09 -6.16 -21.98
CA GLN A 306 10.64 -5.07 -22.78
C GLN A 306 11.45 -5.61 -23.97
N LYS A 307 11.41 -4.88 -25.12
CA LYS A 307 12.02 -5.30 -26.39
C LYS A 307 13.20 -4.42 -26.82
N TYR A 308 13.85 -3.74 -25.89
CA TYR A 308 15.04 -2.92 -26.11
C TYR A 308 16.22 -3.50 -25.31
N SER A 309 17.44 -3.16 -25.73
CA SER A 309 18.66 -3.60 -25.06
C SER A 309 19.03 -2.70 -23.88
N ALA A 310 19.96 -3.16 -23.01
CA ALA A 310 20.52 -2.32 -21.96
C ALA A 310 21.20 -1.06 -22.54
N ALA A 311 21.88 -1.17 -23.68
CA ALA A 311 22.47 -0.02 -24.36
C ALA A 311 21.42 0.99 -24.86
N ASP A 312 20.29 0.53 -25.37
CA ASP A 312 19.16 1.40 -25.73
C ASP A 312 18.58 2.11 -24.51
N TYR A 313 18.48 1.39 -23.39
CA TYR A 313 18.01 1.96 -22.13
C TYR A 313 18.93 3.07 -21.64
N ILE A 314 20.23 2.80 -21.50
CA ILE A 314 21.24 3.75 -21.01
C ILE A 314 21.33 5.01 -21.90
N SER A 315 21.21 4.84 -23.23
CA SER A 315 21.24 5.97 -24.18
C SER A 315 19.91 6.73 -24.30
N GLY A 316 18.86 6.32 -23.61
CA GLY A 316 17.51 6.89 -23.75
C GLY A 316 16.78 6.52 -25.06
N ASN A 317 17.39 5.72 -25.92
CA ASN A 317 16.83 5.37 -27.24
C ASN A 317 15.63 4.40 -27.15
N TYR A 318 15.37 3.80 -25.99
CA TYR A 318 14.23 2.91 -25.77
C TYR A 318 12.88 3.63 -25.93
N MET A 319 12.83 4.93 -25.63
CA MET A 319 11.62 5.76 -25.80
C MET A 319 11.14 5.82 -27.24
N ALA A 320 12.08 5.81 -28.22
CA ALA A 320 11.77 5.78 -29.62
C ALA A 320 11.26 4.42 -30.13
N LYS A 321 11.53 3.33 -29.37
CA LYS A 321 11.15 1.94 -29.72
C LYS A 321 9.90 1.47 -28.96
N ALA A 322 9.43 2.24 -27.98
CA ALA A 322 8.20 1.91 -27.28
C ALA A 322 7.00 2.02 -28.24
N PRO A 323 6.06 1.07 -28.24
CA PRO A 323 4.87 1.18 -29.07
C PRO A 323 4.14 2.48 -28.72
N ALA A 324 3.72 3.22 -29.78
CA ALA A 324 2.94 4.44 -29.58
C ALA A 324 1.69 4.14 -28.72
N PRO A 325 1.31 5.03 -27.81
CA PRO A 325 0.13 4.82 -27.00
C PRO A 325 -1.08 4.61 -27.89
N MET A 326 -1.75 3.47 -27.75
CA MET A 326 -2.96 3.16 -28.52
C MET A 326 -4.11 4.03 -28.02
N GLY A 327 -4.50 5.00 -28.85
CA GLY A 327 -5.72 5.76 -28.73
C GLY A 327 -5.54 7.28 -28.72
N PRO A 328 -6.46 8.03 -29.35
CA PRO A 328 -6.47 9.48 -29.24
C PRO A 328 -6.76 9.89 -27.81
N LYS A 329 -5.94 10.80 -27.27
CA LYS A 329 -6.25 11.47 -26.00
C LYS A 329 -7.68 12.02 -26.07
N PRO A 330 -8.54 11.78 -25.06
CA PRO A 330 -9.82 12.46 -25.03
C PRO A 330 -9.58 13.96 -25.04
N LYS A 331 -10.25 14.65 -25.96
CA LYS A 331 -10.19 16.12 -26.00
C LYS A 331 -10.71 16.64 -24.66
N HIS A 332 -9.93 17.46 -24.00
CA HIS A 332 -10.32 18.19 -22.82
C HIS A 332 -11.61 18.97 -23.15
N ASP A 333 -12.70 18.64 -22.46
CA ASP A 333 -13.90 19.46 -22.45
C ASP A 333 -13.72 20.51 -21.33
N PRO A 334 -13.65 21.83 -21.66
CA PRO A 334 -13.39 22.85 -20.64
C PRO A 334 -14.54 23.07 -19.64
N GLY A 335 -15.59 22.23 -19.68
CA GLY A 335 -16.78 22.34 -18.84
C GLY A 335 -16.86 21.38 -17.65
N MET A 336 -15.94 20.44 -17.46
CA MET A 336 -15.92 19.58 -16.27
C MET A 336 -15.02 20.17 -15.20
N HIS A 337 -15.63 20.83 -14.23
CA HIS A 337 -14.99 21.16 -12.97
C HIS A 337 -14.56 19.84 -12.28
N HIS A 338 -13.26 19.66 -12.09
CA HIS A 338 -12.73 18.63 -11.22
C HIS A 338 -13.23 18.89 -9.79
N ALA A 339 -14.11 18.02 -9.31
CA ALA A 339 -14.36 17.93 -7.88
C ALA A 339 -13.08 17.32 -7.26
N GLY A 340 -12.42 18.08 -6.41
CA GLY A 340 -11.33 17.64 -5.58
C GLY A 340 -11.73 16.48 -4.65
N PRO A 341 -10.81 15.88 -3.87
CA PRO A 341 -11.07 14.73 -3.01
C PRO A 341 -12.05 15.10 -1.90
N GLY A 342 -13.32 14.86 -2.18
CA GLY A 342 -14.45 15.22 -1.31
C GLY A 342 -15.78 14.82 -1.95
N MET A 343 -15.87 13.62 -2.54
CA MET A 343 -17.18 13.07 -2.89
C MET A 343 -17.92 12.72 -1.60
N GLN A 344 -18.72 13.67 -1.12
CA GLN A 344 -19.81 13.38 -0.20
C GLN A 344 -20.85 12.55 -0.94
N PHE A 345 -21.06 11.31 -0.51
CA PHE A 345 -22.26 10.57 -0.85
C PHE A 345 -23.43 11.17 -0.07
N PRO A 346 -24.62 11.35 -0.68
CA PRO A 346 -25.79 11.80 0.06
C PRO A 346 -26.20 10.75 1.10
N PRO A 347 -26.71 11.17 2.27
CA PRO A 347 -27.21 10.25 3.27
C PRO A 347 -28.41 9.46 2.74
N ASP A 348 -28.49 8.19 3.10
CA ASP A 348 -29.60 7.31 2.78
C ASP A 348 -30.93 7.87 3.26
N GLY A 349 -31.88 7.96 2.35
CA GLY A 349 -33.30 8.13 2.65
C GLY A 349 -33.90 9.47 2.24
N GLU A 350 -34.30 9.53 0.96
CA GLU A 350 -35.61 10.06 0.55
C GLU A 350 -35.72 9.97 -0.97
N LYS A 351 -36.71 9.23 -1.46
CA LYS A 351 -37.07 9.21 -2.88
C LYS A 351 -37.74 10.54 -3.24
N PRO A 352 -37.30 11.26 -4.29
CA PRO A 352 -38.08 12.38 -4.82
C PRO A 352 -39.34 11.84 -5.53
N PRO A 353 -40.47 12.58 -5.46
CA PRO A 353 -41.72 12.17 -6.12
C PRO A 353 -41.58 12.31 -7.63
N PHE A 354 -42.06 11.30 -8.35
CA PHE A 354 -42.19 11.32 -9.80
C PHE A 354 -43.21 12.39 -10.22
N GLY A 355 -42.75 13.40 -10.92
CA GLY A 355 -43.59 14.33 -11.68
C GLY A 355 -43.54 13.98 -13.16
N ASP A 356 -44.71 13.77 -13.76
CA ASP A 356 -44.94 13.47 -15.17
C ASP A 356 -44.31 14.51 -16.08
N LYS A 357 -43.47 14.07 -17.03
CA LYS A 357 -43.06 14.83 -18.20
C LYS A 357 -43.71 14.26 -19.46
N PRO A 358 -44.21 15.11 -20.39
CA PRO A 358 -44.91 14.67 -21.59
C PRO A 358 -44.00 13.98 -22.61
N PRO A 359 -44.53 13.09 -23.48
CA PRO A 359 -43.74 12.25 -24.38
C PRO A 359 -43.20 13.05 -25.57
N MET A 360 -41.95 12.79 -25.93
CA MET A 360 -41.36 13.19 -27.20
C MET A 360 -41.74 12.21 -28.32
N PRO A 361 -42.00 12.66 -29.54
CA PRO A 361 -42.44 11.82 -30.65
C PRO A 361 -41.26 11.20 -31.40
N GLY A 362 -41.35 9.89 -31.67
CA GLY A 362 -40.64 9.23 -32.75
C GLY A 362 -39.55 8.23 -32.38
N MET A 363 -39.95 7.05 -31.82
CA MET A 363 -39.18 5.79 -31.94
C MET A 363 -40.12 4.63 -32.11
N PRO A 364 -39.75 3.62 -32.96
CA PRO A 364 -40.60 2.44 -33.18
C PRO A 364 -40.56 1.50 -31.96
N PRO A 365 -41.60 0.66 -31.76
CA PRO A 365 -41.69 -0.20 -30.60
C PRO A 365 -40.75 -1.41 -30.73
N MET A 366 -39.77 -1.50 -29.83
CA MET A 366 -39.02 -2.73 -29.60
C MET A 366 -39.71 -3.53 -28.51
N GLY A 367 -40.37 -4.61 -28.92
CA GLY A 367 -40.90 -5.63 -28.01
C GLY A 367 -39.75 -6.46 -27.44
N GLY A 368 -39.32 -6.15 -26.24
CA GLY A 368 -38.41 -6.95 -25.44
C GLY A 368 -38.80 -6.81 -23.98
N LYS A 369 -38.87 -7.93 -23.25
CA LYS A 369 -39.04 -7.93 -21.79
C LYS A 369 -38.01 -6.95 -21.18
N PRO A 370 -38.40 -6.14 -20.20
CA PRO A 370 -37.44 -5.29 -19.50
C PRO A 370 -36.36 -6.18 -18.86
N PRO A 371 -35.07 -5.81 -18.94
CA PRO A 371 -34.02 -6.51 -18.22
C PRO A 371 -34.31 -6.50 -16.72
N ALA A 372 -34.03 -7.60 -16.06
CA ALA A 372 -34.13 -7.69 -14.61
C ALA A 372 -33.28 -6.59 -13.97
N PRO A 373 -33.66 -6.00 -12.85
CA PRO A 373 -32.85 -5.02 -12.15
C PRO A 373 -31.50 -5.68 -11.82
N PRO A 374 -30.38 -4.94 -11.97
CA PRO A 374 -29.05 -5.47 -11.67
C PRO A 374 -29.01 -5.99 -10.23
N SER A 375 -28.40 -7.16 -10.03
CA SER A 375 -28.19 -7.72 -8.70
C SER A 375 -27.26 -6.79 -7.88
N LEU A 376 -27.33 -6.89 -6.57
CA LEU A 376 -26.43 -6.11 -5.69
C LEU A 376 -24.95 -6.39 -6.04
N GLY A 377 -24.63 -7.61 -6.52
CA GLY A 377 -23.33 -7.99 -7.07
C GLY A 377 -22.92 -7.17 -8.30
N ASP A 378 -23.87 -6.85 -9.19
CA ASP A 378 -23.60 -6.05 -10.40
C ASP A 378 -23.31 -4.57 -10.08
N LEU A 379 -23.79 -4.05 -8.96
CA LEU A 379 -23.53 -2.69 -8.50
C LEU A 379 -22.20 -2.56 -7.74
N VAL A 380 -21.74 -3.64 -7.12
CA VAL A 380 -20.50 -3.67 -6.34
C VAL A 380 -19.31 -4.09 -7.20
N SER A 381 -19.53 -4.87 -8.27
CA SER A 381 -18.49 -5.44 -9.15
C SER A 381 -17.98 -4.53 -10.26
N ARG A 382 -18.46 -3.27 -10.36
CA ARG A 382 -17.90 -2.31 -11.32
C ARG A 382 -17.12 -1.25 -10.59
N PRO A 383 -15.78 -1.22 -10.75
CA PRO A 383 -15.01 -0.05 -10.31
C PRO A 383 -15.53 1.20 -11.05
N PRO A 384 -15.49 2.38 -10.42
CA PRO A 384 -15.83 3.63 -11.11
C PRO A 384 -15.01 3.72 -12.40
N LYS A 385 -15.66 3.88 -13.54
CA LYS A 385 -14.97 4.16 -14.80
C LYS A 385 -14.18 5.46 -14.61
N GLY A 386 -12.86 5.35 -14.56
CA GLY A 386 -12.03 6.55 -14.62
C GLY A 386 -10.83 6.63 -13.68
N MET A 387 -10.44 5.58 -12.94
CA MET A 387 -9.08 5.61 -12.38
C MET A 387 -8.08 5.25 -13.49
N PRO A 388 -7.24 6.18 -13.93
CA PRO A 388 -6.22 5.87 -14.92
C PRO A 388 -5.23 4.88 -14.30
N PHE A 389 -4.94 3.83 -15.05
CA PHE A 389 -3.76 3.01 -14.83
C PHE A 389 -2.56 3.95 -15.03
N PHE A 390 -1.77 4.15 -13.99
CA PHE A 390 -0.60 5.03 -14.09
C PHE A 390 0.49 4.33 -14.90
N ASP A 391 0.49 4.57 -16.21
CA ASP A 391 1.64 4.33 -17.06
C ASP A 391 2.62 5.50 -16.83
N MET A 392 3.25 5.52 -15.65
CA MET A 392 4.29 6.50 -15.35
C MET A 392 5.60 6.00 -15.93
N LYS A 393 5.81 6.28 -17.21
CA LYS A 393 7.12 6.08 -17.83
C LYS A 393 8.11 7.08 -17.23
N PRO A 394 9.29 6.62 -16.80
CA PRO A 394 10.34 7.54 -16.38
C PRO A 394 10.60 8.53 -17.52
N LYS A 395 10.56 9.81 -17.22
CA LYS A 395 11.00 10.87 -18.13
C LYS A 395 12.46 11.10 -17.84
N PHE A 396 13.35 10.67 -18.73
CA PHE A 396 14.73 11.12 -18.66
C PHE A 396 14.78 12.62 -19.00
N ILE A 397 15.17 13.41 -18.04
CA ILE A 397 15.44 14.82 -18.23
C ILE A 397 16.96 14.94 -18.28
N ASP A 398 17.49 15.29 -19.45
CA ASP A 398 18.87 15.75 -19.54
C ASP A 398 19.00 17.01 -18.68
N VAL A 399 19.67 16.89 -17.54
CA VAL A 399 20.00 18.06 -16.73
C VAL A 399 21.09 18.83 -17.46
N PRO A 400 20.82 20.05 -18.00
CA PRO A 400 21.82 20.81 -18.70
C PRO A 400 23.02 21.09 -17.78
N GLY A 401 24.20 20.58 -18.13
CA GLY A 401 25.45 20.85 -17.42
C GLY A 401 26.05 19.70 -16.62
N SER A 402 25.43 18.51 -16.55
CA SER A 402 26.09 17.34 -15.95
C SER A 402 27.17 16.81 -16.90
N ALA A 403 28.43 17.00 -16.54
CA ALA A 403 29.58 16.54 -17.34
C ALA A 403 29.81 15.02 -17.27
N LYS A 404 28.95 14.27 -16.53
CA LYS A 404 29.05 12.81 -16.36
C LYS A 404 27.66 12.19 -16.48
N PRO A 405 27.55 11.01 -17.14
CA PRO A 405 26.30 10.25 -17.14
C PRO A 405 25.95 9.88 -15.69
N TRP A 406 24.68 10.04 -15.32
CA TRP A 406 24.19 9.74 -13.97
C TRP A 406 24.06 8.23 -13.73
N LEU A 407 23.85 7.44 -14.79
CA LEU A 407 23.78 5.99 -14.80
C LEU A 407 24.74 5.47 -15.90
N THR A 408 25.61 4.52 -15.53
CA THR A 408 26.52 3.85 -16.45
C THR A 408 26.37 2.34 -16.33
N TRP A 409 26.67 1.63 -17.42
CA TRP A 409 26.66 0.17 -17.52
C TRP A 409 27.91 -0.31 -18.23
N ASP A 410 28.67 -1.21 -17.64
CA ASP A 410 29.92 -1.75 -18.21
C ASP A 410 29.76 -3.15 -18.82
N GLY A 411 28.54 -3.71 -18.79
CA GLY A 411 28.21 -5.07 -19.23
C GLY A 411 28.02 -6.04 -18.07
N GLU A 412 28.45 -5.69 -16.85
CA GLU A 412 28.34 -6.53 -15.66
C GLU A 412 27.71 -5.77 -14.47
N LYS A 413 28.03 -4.49 -14.32
CA LYS A 413 27.58 -3.66 -13.21
C LYS A 413 27.07 -2.30 -13.67
N ALA A 414 25.93 -1.91 -13.09
CA ALA A 414 25.44 -0.53 -13.18
C ALA A 414 26.05 0.33 -12.06
N THR A 415 26.34 1.59 -12.38
CA THR A 415 26.80 2.57 -11.39
C THR A 415 25.99 3.85 -11.50
N ILE A 416 25.48 4.31 -10.37
CA ILE A 416 24.72 5.55 -10.21
C ILE A 416 25.66 6.59 -9.59
N ALA A 417 25.71 7.79 -10.17
CA ALA A 417 26.67 8.82 -9.77
C ALA A 417 26.46 9.30 -8.32
N ASP A 418 25.23 9.68 -7.99
CA ASP A 418 24.81 10.10 -6.64
C ASP A 418 23.28 10.16 -6.55
N LEU A 419 22.73 10.30 -5.34
CA LEU A 419 21.30 10.31 -5.07
C LEU A 419 20.59 11.53 -5.68
N ASP A 420 21.23 12.70 -5.68
CA ASP A 420 20.60 13.91 -6.19
C ASP A 420 20.44 13.85 -7.71
N THR A 421 21.45 13.37 -8.44
CA THR A 421 21.35 13.15 -9.89
C THR A 421 20.39 12.02 -10.24
N TYR A 422 20.31 10.95 -9.43
CA TYR A 422 19.30 9.90 -9.57
C TYR A 422 17.89 10.47 -9.43
N VAL A 423 17.62 11.26 -8.39
CA VAL A 423 16.31 11.88 -8.15
C VAL A 423 15.91 12.76 -9.34
N LEU A 424 16.81 13.62 -9.80
CA LEU A 424 16.51 14.56 -10.89
C LEU A 424 16.32 13.88 -12.26
N ASN A 425 16.93 12.72 -12.51
CA ASN A 425 16.91 12.06 -13.81
C ASN A 425 15.95 10.84 -13.87
N HIS A 426 15.84 10.09 -12.78
CA HIS A 426 15.06 8.85 -12.79
C HIS A 426 13.71 9.01 -12.10
N ARG A 427 13.69 9.75 -10.97
CA ARG A 427 12.47 9.89 -10.18
C ARG A 427 12.35 11.25 -9.51
N ARG A 428 11.58 12.13 -10.13
CA ARG A 428 11.29 13.46 -9.61
C ARG A 428 10.35 13.39 -8.39
N ARG A 429 10.43 14.41 -7.53
CA ARG A 429 9.51 14.66 -6.42
C ARG A 429 8.06 14.70 -6.90
N MET A 430 7.13 14.05 -6.17
CA MET A 430 5.70 14.06 -6.47
C MET A 430 4.86 14.77 -5.42
N LYS A 431 5.36 14.94 -4.21
CA LYS A 431 4.61 15.56 -3.11
C LYS A 431 5.25 16.89 -2.72
N PRO A 432 4.44 17.92 -2.37
CA PRO A 432 4.96 19.18 -1.84
C PRO A 432 5.55 18.99 -0.44
N CYS A 433 6.25 19.96 0.08
CA CYS A 433 6.61 20.06 1.49
C CYS A 433 5.43 20.71 2.28
N THR A 434 4.92 20.06 3.34
CA THR A 434 5.20 18.73 3.86
C THR A 434 4.44 17.66 3.08
N SER A 435 4.95 16.43 3.08
CA SER A 435 4.49 15.38 2.15
C SER A 435 3.41 14.47 2.72
N PHE A 436 3.40 14.26 4.05
CA PHE A 436 2.51 13.33 4.76
C PHE A 436 1.67 14.07 5.81
N ASP A 437 2.27 14.67 6.83
CA ASP A 437 1.54 15.57 7.72
C ASP A 437 1.50 16.97 7.10
N LYS A 438 0.56 17.17 6.17
CA LYS A 438 0.51 18.38 5.37
C LYS A 438 0.17 19.61 6.17
N LEU A 439 0.82 20.74 5.83
CA LEU A 439 0.63 22.05 6.48
C LEU A 439 -0.85 22.48 6.57
N ASP A 440 -1.67 22.13 5.58
CA ASP A 440 -3.09 22.46 5.53
C ASP A 440 -4.00 21.27 5.94
N MET A 441 -3.43 20.21 6.55
CA MET A 441 -4.11 19.01 7.07
C MET A 441 -5.04 18.30 6.06
N ASP A 442 -4.69 18.25 4.77
CA ASP A 442 -5.55 17.70 3.72
C ASP A 442 -5.05 16.36 3.17
N SER A 443 -4.09 15.70 3.86
CA SER A 443 -3.59 14.39 3.47
C SER A 443 -4.47 13.24 3.95
N GLY A 444 -4.27 12.07 3.33
CA GLY A 444 -4.87 10.82 3.81
C GLY A 444 -4.37 10.41 5.20
N GLU A 445 -3.12 10.71 5.49
CA GLU A 445 -2.46 10.42 6.75
C GLU A 445 -3.03 11.30 7.86
N ASN A 446 -3.23 12.62 7.63
CA ASN A 446 -3.94 13.50 8.57
C ASN A 446 -5.33 12.94 8.92
N GLN A 447 -6.04 12.38 7.93
CA GLN A 447 -7.35 11.78 8.15
C GLN A 447 -7.25 10.45 8.91
N ALA A 448 -6.23 9.62 8.65
CA ALA A 448 -6.06 8.32 9.30
C ALA A 448 -5.86 8.44 10.82
N PHE A 449 -5.17 9.50 11.26
CA PHE A 449 -4.92 9.77 12.66
C PHE A 449 -5.98 10.63 13.35
N GLY A 450 -7.02 11.05 12.64
CA GLY A 450 -8.14 11.79 13.20
C GLY A 450 -8.80 11.11 14.40
N THR A 451 -9.80 11.77 14.97
CA THR A 451 -10.62 11.24 16.07
C THR A 451 -12.07 11.06 15.62
N PRO A 452 -12.92 10.42 16.41
CA PRO A 452 -14.36 10.41 16.14
C PRO A 452 -15.02 11.79 16.05
N GLU A 453 -14.41 12.80 16.65
CA GLU A 453 -14.90 14.18 16.72
C GLU A 453 -14.23 15.09 15.69
N GLN A 454 -13.00 14.79 15.29
CA GLN A 454 -12.20 15.59 14.35
C GLN A 454 -11.61 14.70 13.24
N ASP A 455 -12.06 14.90 12.00
CA ASP A 455 -11.73 14.01 10.88
C ASP A 455 -10.25 14.10 10.48
N TYR A 456 -9.64 15.28 10.51
CA TYR A 456 -8.24 15.52 10.16
C TYR A 456 -7.50 16.17 11.33
N VAL A 457 -6.29 15.70 11.62
CA VAL A 457 -5.42 16.24 12.66
C VAL A 457 -3.97 16.26 12.17
N HIS A 458 -3.16 17.18 12.71
CA HIS A 458 -1.71 17.01 12.67
C HIS A 458 -1.30 15.88 13.60
N TYR A 459 -0.19 15.20 13.30
CA TYR A 459 0.24 14.04 14.09
C TYR A 459 1.77 13.95 14.27
N VAL A 460 2.53 14.88 13.67
CA VAL A 460 3.99 14.96 13.79
C VAL A 460 4.38 16.21 14.58
N PRO A 461 4.49 16.13 15.92
CA PRO A 461 4.78 17.30 16.76
C PRO A 461 6.14 17.96 16.44
N ASP A 462 7.12 17.19 15.96
CA ASP A 462 8.46 17.69 15.59
C ASP A 462 8.42 18.72 14.47
N LEU A 463 7.37 18.76 13.67
CA LEU A 463 7.15 19.80 12.66
C LEU A 463 6.96 21.19 13.28
N ALA A 464 6.40 21.28 14.49
CA ALA A 464 6.33 22.55 15.23
C ALA A 464 7.73 23.15 15.46
N GLU A 465 8.69 22.31 15.88
CA GLU A 465 10.05 22.76 16.12
C GLU A 465 10.76 23.17 14.81
N ALA A 466 10.49 22.46 13.70
CA ALA A 466 11.04 22.82 12.40
C ALA A 466 10.50 24.19 11.93
N ILE A 467 9.20 24.42 12.08
CA ILE A 467 8.56 25.70 11.78
C ILE A 467 9.07 26.83 12.70
N ALA A 468 9.28 26.52 13.99
CA ALA A 468 9.80 27.49 14.96
C ALA A 468 11.21 28.01 14.61
N GLN A 469 12.06 27.19 14.00
CA GLN A 469 13.38 27.61 13.53
C GLN A 469 13.31 28.68 12.43
N LEU A 470 12.21 28.76 11.71
CA LEU A 470 12.00 29.68 10.60
C LEU A 470 11.21 30.93 11.01
N LYS A 471 10.89 31.10 12.29
CA LYS A 471 10.05 32.18 12.83
C LYS A 471 10.49 33.57 12.42
N ASP A 472 11.80 33.86 12.50
CA ASP A 472 12.31 35.20 12.23
C ASP A 472 12.33 35.53 10.73
N SER A 473 12.58 34.51 9.88
CA SER A 473 12.57 34.65 8.41
C SER A 473 11.15 34.66 7.83
N TYR A 474 10.22 33.90 8.44
CA TYR A 474 8.84 33.67 7.93
C TYR A 474 7.81 33.81 9.05
N PRO A 475 7.65 35.03 9.64
CA PRO A 475 6.76 35.22 10.78
C PRO A 475 5.26 34.99 10.45
N ALA A 476 4.86 35.17 9.20
CA ALA A 476 3.47 34.94 8.75
C ALA A 476 3.12 33.45 8.71
N GLU A 477 4.01 32.62 8.14
CA GLU A 477 3.87 31.17 8.07
C GLU A 477 3.99 30.55 9.46
N TYR A 478 4.90 31.05 10.30
CA TYR A 478 4.99 30.67 11.70
C TYR A 478 3.66 30.91 12.42
N ALA A 479 3.09 32.11 12.28
CA ALA A 479 1.81 32.44 12.91
C ALA A 479 0.65 31.60 12.38
N LYS A 480 0.71 31.15 11.13
CA LYS A 480 -0.31 30.34 10.50
C LYS A 480 -0.25 28.87 10.96
N TYR A 481 0.93 28.28 11.06
CA TYR A 481 1.07 26.82 11.16
C TYR A 481 1.55 26.32 12.53
N TYR A 482 2.39 27.08 13.24
CA TYR A 482 3.09 26.59 14.44
C TYR A 482 2.16 26.03 15.52
N GLU A 483 1.14 26.80 15.90
CA GLU A 483 0.25 26.42 17.02
C GLU A 483 -0.49 25.10 16.77
N ALA A 484 -0.90 24.87 15.53
CA ALA A 484 -1.64 23.67 15.14
C ALA A 484 -0.79 22.39 15.32
N TYR A 485 0.52 22.46 15.04
CA TYR A 485 1.44 21.34 15.30
C TYR A 485 1.85 21.26 16.78
N ALA A 486 2.05 22.39 17.44
CA ALA A 486 2.48 22.41 18.83
C ALA A 486 1.43 21.79 19.77
N THR A 487 0.14 21.97 19.46
CA THR A 487 -0.95 21.43 20.30
C THR A 487 -1.04 19.91 20.33
N VAL A 488 -0.48 19.20 19.34
CA VAL A 488 -0.52 17.73 19.30
C VAL A 488 0.58 17.06 20.10
N ALA A 489 1.59 17.81 20.54
CA ALA A 489 2.72 17.27 21.31
C ALA A 489 2.31 16.64 22.65
N ASP A 490 1.26 17.14 23.26
CA ASP A 490 0.77 16.67 24.57
C ASP A 490 -0.42 15.68 24.44
N ASP A 491 -0.84 15.31 23.21
CA ASP A 491 -1.94 14.35 22.99
C ASP A 491 -1.46 12.90 23.07
N ALA A 492 -1.46 12.34 24.28
CA ALA A 492 -1.06 10.94 24.51
C ALA A 492 -1.94 9.92 23.75
N ALA A 493 -3.21 10.22 23.49
CA ALA A 493 -4.08 9.31 22.74
C ALA A 493 -3.76 9.33 21.25
N LEU A 494 -3.36 10.47 20.71
CA LEU A 494 -2.84 10.58 19.35
C LEU A 494 -1.50 9.85 19.21
N ALA A 495 -0.56 10.09 20.13
CA ALA A 495 0.73 9.41 20.15
C ALA A 495 0.57 7.88 20.17
N GLU A 496 -0.36 7.35 20.95
CA GLU A 496 -0.67 5.91 20.96
C GLU A 496 -1.26 5.43 19.63
N ARG A 497 -2.16 6.18 18.98
CA ARG A 497 -2.68 5.80 17.66
C ARG A 497 -1.59 5.77 16.60
N VAL A 498 -0.68 6.74 16.63
CA VAL A 498 0.48 6.80 15.73
C VAL A 498 1.39 5.60 15.98
N ARG A 499 1.74 5.31 17.23
CA ARG A 499 2.53 4.15 17.63
C ARG A 499 1.92 2.83 17.15
N LEU A 500 0.61 2.64 17.32
CA LEU A 500 -0.10 1.41 16.91
C LEU A 500 -0.12 1.20 15.40
N LEU A 501 0.12 2.23 14.60
CA LEU A 501 0.23 2.15 13.14
C LEU A 501 1.69 2.22 12.63
N ASN A 502 2.68 2.29 13.53
CA ASN A 502 4.09 2.30 13.17
C ASN A 502 4.73 0.93 13.47
N PRO A 503 5.02 0.08 12.46
CA PRO A 503 5.62 -1.23 12.70
C PRO A 503 7.00 -1.15 13.36
N LEU A 504 7.73 -0.05 13.19
CA LEU A 504 9.04 0.14 13.81
C LEU A 504 8.95 0.17 15.34
N SER A 505 7.80 0.52 15.89
CA SER A 505 7.53 0.53 17.33
C SER A 505 7.47 -0.87 17.97
N PHE A 506 7.39 -1.93 17.15
CA PHE A 506 7.26 -3.31 17.61
C PHE A 506 8.48 -4.19 17.27
N ILE A 507 9.45 -3.67 16.52
CA ILE A 507 10.63 -4.41 16.08
C ILE A 507 11.77 -4.18 17.06
N GLY A 508 12.31 -5.27 17.64
CA GLY A 508 13.44 -5.22 18.58
C GLY A 508 13.07 -4.57 19.92
N THR A 509 11.80 -4.61 20.32
CA THR A 509 11.31 -4.09 21.59
C THR A 509 11.01 -5.21 22.58
N GLU A 510 10.77 -4.85 23.87
CA GLU A 510 10.38 -5.80 24.91
C GLU A 510 8.90 -6.24 24.81
N GLU A 511 8.12 -5.64 23.91
CA GLU A 511 6.73 -6.00 23.71
C GLU A 511 6.59 -7.41 23.13
N LYS A 512 5.72 -8.20 23.75
CA LYS A 512 5.48 -9.58 23.31
C LYS A 512 4.60 -9.61 22.08
N SER A 513 5.17 -10.02 20.97
CA SER A 513 4.48 -10.32 19.71
C SER A 513 4.98 -11.62 19.13
N THR A 514 4.10 -12.36 18.47
CA THR A 514 4.51 -13.47 17.60
C THR A 514 4.85 -12.90 16.24
N GLN A 515 6.14 -12.82 15.92
CA GLN A 515 6.62 -12.25 14.68
C GLN A 515 6.65 -13.30 13.55
N ALA A 516 6.45 -12.85 12.31
CA ALA A 516 6.57 -13.70 11.13
C ALA A 516 8.01 -14.23 10.96
N LYS A 517 8.14 -15.38 10.29
CA LYS A 517 9.44 -16.01 10.04
C LYS A 517 10.15 -15.45 8.81
N HIS A 518 9.41 -14.88 7.87
CA HIS A 518 9.94 -14.45 6.58
C HIS A 518 9.33 -13.11 6.16
N TYR A 519 10.18 -12.20 5.73
CA TYR A 519 9.83 -10.86 5.24
C TYR A 519 10.42 -10.67 3.86
N ARG A 520 9.59 -10.36 2.88
CA ARG A 520 10.05 -9.94 1.55
C ARG A 520 9.62 -8.51 1.31
N ILE A 521 10.57 -7.60 1.19
CA ILE A 521 10.33 -6.16 1.01
C ILE A 521 10.80 -5.77 -0.38
N ARG A 522 9.90 -5.24 -1.19
CA ARG A 522 10.18 -4.74 -2.54
C ARG A 522 9.69 -3.32 -2.70
N VAL A 523 10.56 -2.46 -3.22
CA VAL A 523 10.25 -1.06 -3.48
C VAL A 523 10.66 -0.70 -4.89
N GLY A 524 9.75 -0.08 -5.62
CA GLY A 524 10.08 0.41 -6.95
C GLY A 524 11.15 1.49 -6.90
N ALA A 525 12.22 1.34 -7.68
CA ALA A 525 13.23 2.40 -7.75
C ALA A 525 12.68 3.69 -8.38
N SER A 526 11.55 3.62 -9.09
CA SER A 526 10.83 4.80 -9.58
C SER A 526 9.67 5.23 -8.65
N ASP A 527 9.67 4.77 -7.39
CA ASP A 527 8.70 5.19 -6.38
C ASP A 527 9.05 6.59 -5.85
N ALA A 528 8.12 7.55 -5.94
CA ALA A 528 8.24 8.86 -5.32
C ALA A 528 7.09 9.20 -4.37
N ASP A 529 6.29 8.21 -3.98
CA ASP A 529 5.28 8.38 -2.93
C ASP A 529 5.90 8.36 -1.53
N THR A 530 7.09 7.73 -1.40
CA THR A 530 7.88 7.72 -0.16
C THR A 530 9.37 7.78 -0.45
N SER A 531 10.17 8.01 0.58
CA SER A 531 11.63 7.87 0.48
C SER A 531 12.04 6.40 0.46
N LEU A 532 12.98 6.04 -0.42
CA LEU A 532 13.56 4.68 -0.45
C LEU A 532 14.23 4.33 0.89
N SER A 533 14.68 5.33 1.64
CA SER A 533 15.31 5.13 2.95
C SER A 533 14.33 4.61 4.02
N VAL A 534 13.01 4.83 3.86
CA VAL A 534 11.99 4.30 4.79
C VAL A 534 11.97 2.77 4.77
N ALA A 535 11.90 2.18 3.58
CA ALA A 535 11.93 0.73 3.45
C ALA A 535 13.32 0.13 3.78
N MET A 536 14.40 0.86 3.47
CA MET A 536 15.75 0.48 3.90
C MET A 536 15.84 0.42 5.44
N THR A 537 15.33 1.44 6.12
CA THR A 537 15.30 1.48 7.60
C THR A 537 14.48 0.31 8.17
N LEU A 538 13.30 0.04 7.60
CA LEU A 538 12.48 -1.11 7.99
C LEU A 538 13.26 -2.43 7.84
N ALA A 539 13.88 -2.66 6.69
CA ALA A 539 14.65 -3.88 6.42
C ALA A 539 15.83 -4.04 7.40
N LEU A 540 16.61 -2.99 7.59
CA LEU A 540 17.73 -2.99 8.52
C LEU A 540 17.28 -3.24 9.96
N LYS A 541 16.17 -2.63 10.39
CA LYS A 541 15.65 -2.83 11.74
C LYS A 541 15.18 -4.27 11.97
N LEU A 542 14.50 -4.88 11.01
CA LEU A 542 14.11 -6.30 11.06
C LEU A 542 15.34 -7.23 11.12
N GLN A 543 16.37 -6.96 10.30
CA GLN A 543 17.61 -7.72 10.27
C GLN A 543 18.40 -7.59 11.57
N ASN A 544 18.53 -6.38 12.11
CA ASN A 544 19.26 -6.11 13.35
C ASN A 544 18.54 -6.69 14.59
N ALA A 545 17.22 -6.81 14.54
CA ALA A 545 16.44 -7.43 15.60
C ALA A 545 16.28 -8.96 15.45
N GLU A 546 16.89 -9.55 14.42
CA GLU A 546 16.84 -10.99 14.12
C GLU A 546 15.41 -11.55 14.03
N CYS A 547 14.47 -10.71 13.49
CA CYS A 547 13.05 -11.06 13.43
C CYS A 547 12.70 -12.22 12.48
N GLY A 548 13.68 -12.81 11.79
CA GLY A 548 13.51 -13.86 10.80
C GLY A 548 14.33 -13.59 9.55
N THR A 549 14.01 -14.25 8.44
CA THR A 549 14.72 -13.97 7.18
C THR A 549 14.14 -12.71 6.53
N VAL A 550 14.98 -11.79 6.10
CA VAL A 550 14.60 -10.54 5.46
C VAL A 550 15.21 -10.47 4.05
N ASP A 551 14.36 -10.53 3.04
CA ASP A 551 14.72 -10.38 1.63
C ASP A 551 14.29 -8.98 1.16
N TYR A 552 15.22 -8.04 1.15
CA TYR A 552 15.00 -6.64 0.75
C TYR A 552 15.67 -6.33 -0.57
N ALA A 553 14.92 -5.74 -1.51
CA ALA A 553 15.47 -5.20 -2.73
C ALA A 553 14.68 -4.00 -3.24
N LEU A 554 15.39 -3.07 -3.88
CA LEU A 554 14.82 -2.08 -4.78
C LEU A 554 14.60 -2.75 -6.14
N VAL A 555 13.51 -2.40 -6.84
CA VAL A 555 13.15 -2.99 -8.15
C VAL A 555 13.17 -1.90 -9.20
N TRP A 556 14.19 -1.93 -10.05
CA TRP A 556 14.43 -0.90 -11.05
C TRP A 556 13.29 -0.80 -12.05
N ASP A 557 13.00 0.42 -12.52
CA ASP A 557 11.94 0.72 -13.49
C ASP A 557 10.52 0.33 -13.04
N GLN A 558 10.31 0.16 -11.71
CA GLN A 558 9.00 -0.06 -11.12
C GLN A 558 8.57 1.18 -10.31
N PRO A 559 7.31 1.62 -10.47
CA PRO A 559 6.76 2.75 -9.72
C PRO A 559 6.25 2.33 -8.33
N HIS A 560 5.49 3.21 -7.68
CA HIS A 560 4.74 2.91 -6.46
C HIS A 560 3.60 1.92 -6.73
N SER A 561 3.91 0.63 -6.66
CA SER A 561 3.00 -0.47 -6.99
C SER A 561 3.47 -1.76 -6.34
N GLU A 562 2.92 -2.90 -6.78
CA GLU A 562 3.53 -4.21 -6.53
C GLU A 562 4.81 -4.32 -7.38
N ALA A 563 5.87 -3.73 -6.85
CA ALA A 563 7.16 -3.64 -7.52
C ALA A 563 7.83 -5.02 -7.57
N ASP A 564 7.62 -5.75 -8.65
CA ASP A 564 8.20 -7.09 -8.83
C ASP A 564 8.48 -7.39 -10.30
N TYR A 565 9.36 -8.37 -10.55
CA TYR A 565 9.51 -8.95 -11.87
C TYR A 565 8.75 -10.28 -11.95
N PRO A 566 8.27 -10.67 -13.16
CA PRO A 566 7.47 -11.87 -13.30
C PRO A 566 8.12 -13.13 -12.72
N GLY A 567 7.41 -13.80 -11.81
CA GLY A 567 7.82 -15.06 -11.19
C GLY A 567 8.67 -14.93 -9.92
N ASP A 568 9.20 -13.76 -9.59
CA ASP A 568 10.11 -13.61 -8.45
C ASP A 568 9.40 -13.88 -7.10
N VAL A 569 8.16 -13.42 -6.94
CA VAL A 569 7.38 -13.70 -5.72
C VAL A 569 7.09 -15.18 -5.54
N LEU A 570 6.77 -15.90 -6.63
CA LEU A 570 6.49 -17.34 -6.58
C LEU A 570 7.75 -18.12 -6.22
N ALA A 571 8.89 -17.77 -6.80
CA ALA A 571 10.18 -18.37 -6.45
C ALA A 571 10.54 -18.17 -4.97
N TRP A 572 10.24 -16.99 -4.42
CA TRP A 572 10.42 -16.73 -3.01
C TRP A 572 9.48 -17.58 -2.14
N ILE A 573 8.19 -17.67 -2.47
CA ILE A 573 7.22 -18.52 -1.76
C ILE A 573 7.70 -19.97 -1.75
N ASP A 574 8.14 -20.49 -2.90
CA ASP A 574 8.69 -21.85 -3.00
C ASP A 574 9.91 -22.05 -2.08
N SER A 575 10.74 -21.02 -1.92
CA SER A 575 11.96 -21.12 -1.11
C SER A 575 11.68 -21.22 0.39
N ILE A 576 10.61 -20.55 0.87
CA ILE A 576 10.25 -20.49 2.29
C ILE A 576 9.24 -21.56 2.72
N CYS A 577 8.55 -22.20 1.76
CA CYS A 577 7.51 -23.20 2.03
C CYS A 577 7.97 -24.66 1.79
N LYS A 578 9.25 -24.89 1.52
CA LYS A 578 9.87 -26.22 1.33
C LYS A 578 9.92 -27.04 2.58
#